data_00a1a3bf72a32ee6e1db46160c78c6d1
#
_entry.id   00a1a3bf72a32ee6e1db46160c78c6d1
#
_cell.length_a   1.000
_cell.length_b   1.000
_cell.length_c   1.000
_cell.angle_alpha   90.00
_cell.angle_beta   90.00
_cell.angle_gamma   90.00
#
_symmetry.space_group_name_H-M   'P 1'
#
loop_
_entity.id
_entity.type
_entity.pdbx_description
1 polymer ?
#
loop_
_entity_poly.entity_id
_entity_poly.type
_entity_poly.pdbx_seq_one_letter_code
_entity_poly.pdbx_strand_id
1 'polypeptide(L)'
;TRAGTEIGVASTKAFTAQAITLYLFSLSLARVHGMSESSGISFIKELESIPDIMKKVLENHQEIERIAEVFRDIEKIQFLGRGIHMPIAYEGALKFKELTYMEAGSYPLGELKHGPMAVIDDMSLSVVILPKDDLFSIGSISIEQIKSKSGRLLVITDEEGAKSPVMRLADEIIVIPKLNNPVMYPLIEVLPLQLFAYYFAKQLGNNIDKPRNLAKSVTVQ
;
A
#
# COMPACT_ATOMS: atom_id res chain seq x y z
N THR A 1 11.47 11.75 14.32
CA THR A 1 11.19 11.93 12.88
C THR A 1 11.15 13.42 12.54
N ARG A 2 11.61 13.81 11.37
CA ARG A 2 11.58 15.21 10.91
C ARG A 2 10.45 15.43 9.90
N ALA A 3 9.25 14.90 10.16
CA ALA A 3 8.12 14.98 9.24
C ALA A 3 7.55 16.41 9.05
N GLY A 4 7.88 17.32 9.96
CA GLY A 4 7.34 18.69 9.97
C GLY A 4 5.86 18.74 10.38
N THR A 5 5.25 19.91 10.27
CA THR A 5 3.84 20.10 10.60
C THR A 5 2.93 19.39 9.60
N GLU A 6 1.92 18.68 10.10
CA GLU A 6 0.87 18.06 9.30
C GLU A 6 -0.45 18.81 9.47
N ILE A 7 -1.16 19.05 8.37
CA ILE A 7 -2.47 19.71 8.35
C ILE A 7 -3.57 18.65 8.48
N GLY A 8 -3.52 17.61 7.66
CA GLY A 8 -4.48 16.52 7.67
C GLY A 8 -4.35 15.64 8.92
N VAL A 9 -5.48 15.12 9.38
CA VAL A 9 -5.53 14.19 10.52
C VAL A 9 -4.92 12.84 10.14
N ALA A 10 -5.26 12.30 8.96
CA ALA A 10 -4.70 11.05 8.46
C ALA A 10 -3.19 11.19 8.23
N SER A 11 -2.41 10.30 8.85
CA SER A 11 -0.94 10.31 8.74
C SER A 11 -0.50 9.81 7.37
N THR A 12 0.35 10.57 6.68
CA THR A 12 0.98 10.19 5.41
C THR A 12 2.49 10.34 5.49
N LYS A 13 3.01 11.57 5.38
CA LYS A 13 4.46 11.83 5.47
C LYS A 13 5.07 11.43 6.82
N ALA A 14 4.31 11.47 7.92
CA ALA A 14 4.81 11.02 9.22
C ALA A 14 5.00 9.49 9.23
N PHE A 15 4.11 8.72 8.62
CA PHE A 15 4.30 7.28 8.41
C PHE A 15 5.62 7.00 7.68
N THR A 16 5.85 7.66 6.54
CA THR A 16 7.08 7.50 5.75
C THR A 16 8.32 7.87 6.57
N ALA A 17 8.29 8.99 7.29
CA ALA A 17 9.41 9.43 8.12
C ALA A 17 9.70 8.44 9.28
N GLN A 18 8.67 7.84 9.87
CA GLN A 18 8.81 6.78 10.88
C GLN A 18 9.41 5.52 10.27
N ALA A 19 8.92 5.08 9.11
CA ALA A 19 9.45 3.92 8.41
C ALA A 19 10.94 4.11 8.10
N ILE A 20 11.34 5.26 7.52
CA ILE A 20 12.75 5.57 7.25
C ILE A 20 13.59 5.54 8.54
N THR A 21 13.08 6.07 9.65
CA THR A 21 13.78 6.02 10.93
C THR A 21 14.03 4.58 11.38
N LEU A 22 13.05 3.70 11.19
CA LEU A 22 13.18 2.27 11.49
C LEU A 22 14.17 1.57 10.55
N TYR A 23 14.21 1.92 9.28
CA TYR A 23 15.22 1.43 8.33
C TYR A 23 16.64 1.81 8.78
N LEU A 24 16.86 3.08 9.16
CA LEU A 24 18.16 3.55 9.65
C LEU A 24 18.56 2.87 10.98
N PHE A 25 17.60 2.66 11.86
CA PHE A 25 17.82 1.92 13.10
C PHE A 25 18.20 0.46 12.83
N SER A 26 17.46 -0.21 11.93
CA SER A 26 17.75 -1.58 11.51
C SER A 26 19.11 -1.71 10.84
N LEU A 27 19.50 -0.73 10.00
CA LEU A 27 20.82 -0.67 9.39
C LEU A 27 21.91 -0.55 10.46
N SER A 28 21.72 0.31 11.48
CA SER A 28 22.68 0.47 12.58
C SER A 28 22.86 -0.84 13.36
N LEU A 29 21.77 -1.55 13.64
CA LEU A 29 21.83 -2.87 14.27
C LEU A 29 22.53 -3.90 13.39
N ALA A 30 22.20 -3.95 12.09
CA ALA A 30 22.83 -4.87 11.16
C ALA A 30 24.35 -4.65 11.07
N ARG A 31 24.81 -3.39 11.12
CA ARG A 31 26.26 -3.06 11.21
C ARG A 31 26.91 -3.58 12.49
N VAL A 32 26.24 -3.46 13.62
CA VAL A 32 26.73 -4.03 14.89
C VAL A 32 26.80 -5.56 14.83
N HIS A 33 25.88 -6.20 14.12
CA HIS A 33 25.79 -7.66 13.94
C HIS A 33 26.56 -8.20 12.72
N GLY A 34 27.53 -7.46 12.20
CA GLY A 34 28.48 -7.95 11.21
C GLY A 34 28.16 -7.68 9.75
N MET A 35 27.15 -6.85 9.44
CA MET A 35 26.96 -6.39 8.06
C MET A 35 28.22 -5.66 7.57
N SER A 36 28.71 -5.99 6.36
CA SER A 36 29.89 -5.35 5.79
C SER A 36 29.67 -3.85 5.55
N GLU A 37 30.75 -3.08 5.56
CA GLU A 37 30.69 -1.64 5.27
C GLU A 37 30.16 -1.39 3.86
N SER A 38 30.59 -2.17 2.89
CA SER A 38 30.13 -2.06 1.48
C SER A 38 28.63 -2.31 1.35
N SER A 39 28.08 -3.31 2.06
CA SER A 39 26.63 -3.57 2.08
C SER A 39 25.87 -2.43 2.73
N GLY A 40 26.39 -1.85 3.81
CA GLY A 40 25.78 -0.69 4.46
C GLY A 40 25.76 0.55 3.58
N ILE A 41 26.87 0.83 2.86
CA ILE A 41 26.95 1.94 1.90
C ILE A 41 25.96 1.71 0.74
N SER A 42 25.86 0.50 0.21
CA SER A 42 24.86 0.17 -0.85
C SER A 42 23.45 0.44 -0.37
N PHE A 43 23.09 0.00 0.82
CA PHE A 43 21.77 0.22 1.40
C PHE A 43 21.46 1.71 1.56
N ILE A 44 22.42 2.52 2.02
CA ILE A 44 22.23 3.98 2.15
C ILE A 44 21.99 4.62 0.78
N LYS A 45 22.77 4.27 -0.23
CA LYS A 45 22.60 4.81 -1.60
C LYS A 45 21.21 4.49 -2.18
N GLU A 46 20.72 3.27 -1.94
CA GLU A 46 19.37 2.89 -2.34
C GLU A 46 18.31 3.71 -1.58
N LEU A 47 18.47 3.87 -0.27
CA LEU A 47 17.56 4.67 0.54
C LEU A 47 17.56 6.16 0.12
N GLU A 48 18.71 6.71 -0.25
CA GLU A 48 18.84 8.08 -0.79
C GLU A 48 18.14 8.26 -2.15
N SER A 49 17.93 7.18 -2.91
CA SER A 49 17.19 7.23 -4.19
C SER A 49 15.66 7.21 -4.01
N ILE A 50 15.17 6.80 -2.85
CA ILE A 50 13.73 6.64 -2.59
C ILE A 50 12.93 7.93 -2.83
N PRO A 51 13.36 9.13 -2.43
CA PRO A 51 12.60 10.35 -2.68
C PRO A 51 12.30 10.60 -4.16
N ASP A 52 13.25 10.36 -5.06
CA ASP A 52 13.06 10.52 -6.50
C ASP A 52 12.11 9.46 -7.07
N ILE A 53 12.16 8.24 -6.53
CA ILE A 53 11.23 7.17 -6.90
C ILE A 53 9.81 7.48 -6.40
N MET A 54 9.68 7.96 -5.16
CA MET A 54 8.39 8.41 -4.61
C MET A 54 7.76 9.52 -5.47
N LYS A 55 8.59 10.47 -5.93
CA LYS A 55 8.13 11.54 -6.83
C LYS A 55 7.51 10.98 -8.11
N LYS A 56 8.15 9.98 -8.74
CA LYS A 56 7.61 9.30 -9.94
C LYS A 56 6.27 8.63 -9.65
N VAL A 57 6.11 7.98 -8.49
CA VAL A 57 4.82 7.40 -8.09
C VAL A 57 3.75 8.48 -7.95
N LEU A 58 4.10 9.63 -7.34
CA LEU A 58 3.17 10.75 -7.14
C LEU A 58 2.80 11.44 -8.48
N GLU A 59 3.69 11.46 -9.45
CA GLU A 59 3.40 11.98 -10.80
C GLU A 59 2.29 11.22 -11.52
N ASN A 60 2.07 9.96 -11.15
CA ASN A 60 1.00 9.11 -11.70
C ASN A 60 -0.36 9.25 -10.97
N HIS A 61 -0.54 10.29 -10.19
CA HIS A 61 -1.72 10.47 -9.33
C HIS A 61 -3.05 10.52 -10.12
N GLN A 62 -3.04 11.04 -11.36
CA GLN A 62 -4.26 11.13 -12.20
C GLN A 62 -4.79 9.74 -12.58
N GLU A 63 -3.90 8.78 -12.83
CA GLU A 63 -4.31 7.41 -13.10
C GLU A 63 -4.94 6.76 -11.86
N ILE A 64 -4.40 7.07 -10.66
CA ILE A 64 -5.00 6.59 -9.41
C ILE A 64 -6.38 7.24 -9.16
N GLU A 65 -6.55 8.52 -9.54
CA GLU A 65 -7.87 9.19 -9.49
C GLU A 65 -8.88 8.49 -10.42
N ARG A 66 -8.49 8.17 -11.66
CA ARG A 66 -9.31 7.40 -12.60
C ARG A 66 -9.68 6.01 -12.05
N ILE A 67 -8.72 5.30 -11.47
CA ILE A 67 -8.94 3.98 -10.88
C ILE A 67 -9.92 4.08 -9.70
N ALA A 68 -9.81 5.11 -8.86
CA ALA A 68 -10.76 5.33 -7.77
C ALA A 68 -12.19 5.54 -8.30
N GLU A 69 -12.37 6.24 -9.44
CA GLU A 69 -13.67 6.40 -10.09
C GLU A 69 -14.23 5.08 -10.63
N VAL A 70 -13.39 4.20 -11.18
CA VAL A 70 -13.81 2.87 -11.65
C VAL A 70 -14.42 2.04 -10.53
N PHE A 71 -13.93 2.21 -9.30
CA PHE A 71 -14.39 1.43 -8.15
C PHE A 71 -15.37 2.20 -7.23
N ARG A 72 -15.94 3.32 -7.68
CA ARG A 72 -16.79 4.20 -6.84
C ARG A 72 -18.01 3.55 -6.21
N ASP A 73 -18.50 2.47 -6.81
CA ASP A 73 -19.74 1.76 -6.47
C ASP A 73 -19.54 0.53 -5.58
N ILE A 74 -18.31 0.29 -5.10
CA ILE A 74 -18.06 -0.83 -4.19
C ILE A 74 -18.74 -0.63 -2.83
N GLU A 75 -19.18 -1.73 -2.25
CA GLU A 75 -19.75 -1.75 -0.89
C GLU A 75 -18.77 -2.29 0.17
N LYS A 76 -17.82 -3.12 -0.26
CA LYS A 76 -16.85 -3.79 0.61
C LYS A 76 -15.44 -3.66 0.02
N ILE A 77 -14.48 -3.49 0.88
CA ILE A 77 -13.07 -3.44 0.46
C ILE A 77 -12.17 -4.19 1.43
N GLN A 78 -11.21 -4.91 0.89
CA GLN A 78 -10.14 -5.53 1.66
C GLN A 78 -8.78 -5.26 1.03
N PHE A 79 -7.78 -5.07 1.88
CA PHE A 79 -6.39 -4.85 1.49
C PHE A 79 -5.57 -6.09 1.85
N LEU A 80 -4.81 -6.58 0.90
CA LEU A 80 -4.14 -7.87 0.99
C LEU A 80 -2.65 -7.71 0.68
N GLY A 81 -1.81 -8.21 1.55
CA GLY A 81 -0.37 -8.23 1.37
C GLY A 81 0.24 -9.52 1.91
N ARG A 82 1.49 -9.81 1.54
CA ARG A 82 2.23 -10.96 2.03
C ARG A 82 3.63 -10.54 2.51
N GLY A 83 4.13 -11.14 3.61
CA GLY A 83 5.43 -10.78 4.16
C GLY A 83 5.51 -9.29 4.50
N ILE A 84 6.52 -8.59 3.98
CA ILE A 84 6.75 -7.16 4.23
C ILE A 84 5.66 -6.24 3.66
N HIS A 85 4.84 -6.72 2.71
CA HIS A 85 3.74 -5.96 2.11
C HIS A 85 2.48 -5.96 2.98
N MET A 86 2.39 -6.88 3.95
CA MET A 86 1.22 -6.97 4.83
C MET A 86 1.04 -5.74 5.74
N PRO A 87 2.06 -5.20 6.40
CA PRO A 87 1.94 -3.94 7.15
C PRO A 87 1.46 -2.77 6.28
N ILE A 88 1.82 -2.76 4.99
CA ILE A 88 1.38 -1.72 4.05
C ILE A 88 -0.09 -1.89 3.68
N ALA A 89 -0.56 -3.13 3.55
CA ALA A 89 -1.98 -3.42 3.39
C ALA A 89 -2.81 -2.93 4.60
N TYR A 90 -2.31 -3.10 5.82
CA TYR A 90 -2.93 -2.54 7.04
C TYR A 90 -3.00 -1.01 6.99
N GLU A 91 -1.92 -0.35 6.59
CA GLU A 91 -1.89 1.12 6.48
C GLU A 91 -2.86 1.59 5.39
N GLY A 92 -2.94 0.90 4.25
CA GLY A 92 -3.91 1.19 3.20
C GLY A 92 -5.36 1.08 3.69
N ALA A 93 -5.70 0.00 4.38
CA ALA A 93 -7.02 -0.19 4.98
C ALA A 93 -7.35 0.90 6.02
N LEU A 94 -6.37 1.27 6.84
CA LEU A 94 -6.51 2.35 7.82
C LEU A 94 -6.80 3.68 7.13
N LYS A 95 -6.00 4.09 6.15
CA LYS A 95 -6.21 5.36 5.41
C LYS A 95 -7.55 5.37 4.69
N PHE A 96 -7.93 4.24 4.08
CA PHE A 96 -9.21 4.14 3.39
C PHE A 96 -10.39 4.31 4.38
N LYS A 97 -10.36 3.60 5.50
CA LYS A 97 -11.38 3.70 6.56
C LYS A 97 -11.47 5.12 7.15
N GLU A 98 -10.34 5.74 7.48
CA GLU A 98 -10.27 7.07 8.07
C GLU A 98 -10.89 8.14 7.18
N LEU A 99 -10.71 8.05 5.86
CA LEU A 99 -11.10 9.09 4.92
C LEU A 99 -12.46 8.83 4.27
N THR A 100 -12.81 7.57 4.01
CA THR A 100 -14.06 7.24 3.30
C THR A 100 -15.22 6.90 4.23
N TYR A 101 -14.94 6.57 5.49
CA TYR A 101 -15.88 6.06 6.49
C TYR A 101 -16.49 4.70 6.14
N MET A 102 -15.94 4.03 5.13
CA MET A 102 -16.32 2.66 4.78
C MET A 102 -15.51 1.67 5.62
N GLU A 103 -16.14 0.54 5.98
CA GLU A 103 -15.41 -0.55 6.64
C GLU A 103 -14.42 -1.16 5.64
N ALA A 104 -13.14 -1.18 6.02
CA ALA A 104 -12.05 -1.72 5.22
C ALA A 104 -11.31 -2.78 6.01
N GLY A 105 -11.35 -4.03 5.53
CA GLY A 105 -10.59 -5.13 6.10
C GLY A 105 -9.14 -5.15 5.63
N SER A 106 -8.25 -5.76 6.41
CA SER A 106 -6.91 -6.08 5.92
C SER A 106 -6.48 -7.45 6.44
N TYR A 107 -5.95 -8.29 5.53
CA TYR A 107 -5.62 -9.67 5.84
C TYR A 107 -4.33 -10.10 5.14
N PRO A 108 -3.55 -11.03 5.74
CA PRO A 108 -2.47 -11.66 5.02
C PRO A 108 -2.99 -12.39 3.78
N LEU A 109 -2.39 -12.14 2.63
CA LEU A 109 -2.82 -12.73 1.36
C LEU A 109 -2.87 -14.26 1.41
N GLY A 110 -1.98 -14.89 2.21
CA GLY A 110 -1.97 -16.34 2.44
C GLY A 110 -3.15 -16.87 3.24
N GLU A 111 -3.79 -16.01 4.05
CA GLU A 111 -4.91 -16.36 4.95
C GLU A 111 -6.28 -16.12 4.29
N LEU A 112 -6.31 -15.72 3.03
CA LEU A 112 -7.54 -15.37 2.32
C LEU A 112 -8.61 -16.49 2.39
N LYS A 113 -8.19 -17.77 2.33
CA LYS A 113 -9.07 -18.95 2.38
C LYS A 113 -9.65 -19.24 3.76
N HIS A 114 -9.11 -18.66 4.80
CA HIS A 114 -9.47 -18.95 6.19
C HIS A 114 -10.51 -17.97 6.77
N GLY A 115 -11.37 -17.41 5.90
CA GLY A 115 -12.47 -16.53 6.30
C GLY A 115 -12.67 -15.36 5.33
N PRO A 116 -11.65 -14.52 5.05
CA PRO A 116 -11.83 -13.30 4.23
C PRO A 116 -12.44 -13.54 2.85
N MET A 117 -12.23 -14.73 2.27
CA MET A 117 -12.81 -15.10 0.97
C MET A 117 -14.34 -15.19 1.00
N ALA A 118 -14.95 -15.41 2.15
CA ALA A 118 -16.39 -15.59 2.27
C ALA A 118 -17.21 -14.34 1.94
N VAL A 119 -16.58 -13.14 2.05
CA VAL A 119 -17.24 -11.85 1.78
C VAL A 119 -16.99 -11.32 0.37
N ILE A 120 -16.26 -12.09 -0.47
CA ILE A 120 -15.95 -11.69 -1.85
C ILE A 120 -17.16 -11.94 -2.75
N ASP A 121 -17.61 -10.88 -3.41
CA ASP A 121 -18.67 -10.85 -4.43
C ASP A 121 -18.38 -9.74 -5.45
N ASP A 122 -19.29 -9.48 -6.37
CA ASP A 122 -19.16 -8.49 -7.45
C ASP A 122 -19.18 -7.03 -6.95
N MET A 123 -19.65 -6.78 -5.71
CA MET A 123 -19.61 -5.47 -5.04
C MET A 123 -18.40 -5.31 -4.12
N SER A 124 -17.54 -6.31 -4.03
CA SER A 124 -16.35 -6.29 -3.20
C SER A 124 -15.09 -5.98 -4.00
N LEU A 125 -14.23 -5.12 -3.47
CA LEU A 125 -12.90 -4.84 -4.01
C LEU A 125 -11.82 -5.47 -3.15
N SER A 126 -10.97 -6.28 -3.78
CA SER A 126 -9.72 -6.73 -3.19
C SER A 126 -8.55 -5.90 -3.76
N VAL A 127 -7.85 -5.18 -2.89
CA VAL A 127 -6.61 -4.46 -3.24
C VAL A 127 -5.44 -5.34 -2.83
N VAL A 128 -4.68 -5.84 -3.81
CA VAL A 128 -3.57 -6.77 -3.60
C VAL A 128 -2.25 -6.07 -3.87
N ILE A 129 -1.34 -6.10 -2.90
CA ILE A 129 0.03 -5.60 -3.04
C ILE A 129 0.92 -6.78 -3.39
N LEU A 130 1.43 -6.78 -4.61
CA LEU A 130 2.17 -7.92 -5.17
C LEU A 130 3.26 -7.49 -6.17
N PRO A 131 4.35 -6.84 -5.72
CA PRO A 131 5.51 -6.59 -6.59
C PRO A 131 6.22 -7.90 -6.95
N LYS A 132 7.08 -7.85 -7.98
CA LYS A 132 7.82 -9.02 -8.48
C LYS A 132 9.03 -9.34 -7.59
N ASP A 133 8.75 -9.84 -6.41
CA ASP A 133 9.72 -10.38 -5.45
C ASP A 133 9.61 -11.90 -5.32
N ASP A 134 10.27 -12.49 -4.33
CA ASP A 134 10.28 -13.94 -4.05
C ASP A 134 8.88 -14.48 -3.68
N LEU A 135 7.96 -13.61 -3.23
CA LEU A 135 6.60 -13.97 -2.82
C LEU A 135 5.59 -13.89 -3.99
N PHE A 136 5.99 -13.32 -5.11
CA PHE A 136 5.12 -13.07 -6.26
C PHE A 136 4.41 -14.33 -6.76
N SER A 137 5.14 -15.42 -6.98
CA SER A 137 4.59 -16.63 -7.57
C SER A 137 3.49 -17.25 -6.69
N ILE A 138 3.71 -17.28 -5.38
CA ILE A 138 2.71 -17.81 -4.45
C ILE A 138 1.54 -16.83 -4.26
N GLY A 139 1.80 -15.52 -4.32
CA GLY A 139 0.77 -14.48 -4.25
C GLY A 139 -0.15 -14.47 -5.47
N SER A 140 0.38 -14.79 -6.65
CA SER A 140 -0.38 -14.88 -7.90
C SER A 140 -1.54 -15.89 -7.84
N ILE A 141 -1.41 -16.96 -7.09
CA ILE A 141 -2.48 -17.94 -6.87
C ILE A 141 -3.70 -17.28 -6.21
N SER A 142 -3.49 -16.31 -5.31
CA SER A 142 -4.59 -15.62 -4.64
C SER A 142 -5.37 -14.71 -5.59
N ILE A 143 -4.73 -14.14 -6.61
CA ILE A 143 -5.39 -13.39 -7.68
C ILE A 143 -6.43 -14.26 -8.41
N GLU A 144 -6.04 -15.48 -8.83
CA GLU A 144 -6.93 -16.43 -9.48
C GLU A 144 -8.10 -16.81 -8.58
N GLN A 145 -7.84 -16.98 -7.28
CA GLN A 145 -8.87 -17.33 -6.29
C GLN A 145 -9.89 -16.22 -6.10
N ILE A 146 -9.46 -14.96 -6.00
CA ILE A 146 -10.35 -13.80 -5.89
C ILE A 146 -11.25 -13.72 -7.13
N LYS A 147 -10.68 -13.82 -8.32
CA LYS A 147 -11.44 -13.75 -9.57
C LYS A 147 -12.41 -14.92 -9.76
N SER A 148 -12.09 -16.11 -9.23
CA SER A 148 -13.01 -17.25 -9.24
C SER A 148 -14.29 -17.02 -8.42
N LYS A 149 -14.34 -15.97 -7.58
CA LYS A 149 -15.48 -15.57 -6.76
C LYS A 149 -16.17 -14.30 -7.27
N SER A 150 -15.90 -13.92 -8.51
CA SER A 150 -16.41 -12.68 -9.13
C SER A 150 -16.00 -11.38 -8.43
N GLY A 151 -15.04 -11.43 -7.50
CA GLY A 151 -14.54 -10.24 -6.82
C GLY A 151 -13.85 -9.27 -7.78
N ARG A 152 -14.03 -7.98 -7.54
CA ARG A 152 -13.29 -6.92 -8.24
C ARG A 152 -11.87 -6.85 -7.65
N LEU A 153 -10.89 -6.59 -8.52
CA LEU A 153 -9.48 -6.72 -8.19
C LEU A 153 -8.66 -5.53 -8.67
N LEU A 154 -8.07 -4.82 -7.73
CA LEU A 154 -7.01 -3.84 -7.95
C LEU A 154 -5.67 -4.45 -7.52
N VAL A 155 -4.68 -4.48 -8.39
CA VAL A 155 -3.34 -4.95 -8.06
C VAL A 155 -2.35 -3.80 -8.07
N ILE A 156 -1.56 -3.67 -7.01
CA ILE A 156 -0.39 -2.79 -6.95
C ILE A 156 0.83 -3.68 -7.15
N THR A 157 1.56 -3.46 -8.24
CA THR A 157 2.72 -4.27 -8.61
C THR A 157 3.79 -3.40 -9.28
N ASP A 158 4.99 -3.94 -9.44
CA ASP A 158 6.04 -3.25 -10.16
C ASP A 158 5.98 -3.49 -11.69
N GLU A 159 6.86 -2.82 -12.41
CA GLU A 159 6.96 -2.88 -13.88
C GLU A 159 7.19 -4.31 -14.41
N GLU A 160 7.83 -5.20 -13.64
CA GLU A 160 8.02 -6.60 -14.03
C GLU A 160 6.81 -7.47 -13.69
N GLY A 161 6.24 -7.26 -12.50
CA GLY A 161 5.03 -7.95 -12.10
C GLY A 161 3.87 -7.67 -13.06
N ALA A 162 3.73 -6.42 -13.51
CA ALA A 162 2.70 -6.00 -14.47
C ALA A 162 2.76 -6.78 -15.81
N LYS A 163 3.91 -7.29 -16.21
CA LYS A 163 4.07 -8.09 -17.43
C LYS A 163 3.62 -9.56 -17.25
N SER A 164 3.34 -9.99 -16.03
CA SER A 164 2.94 -11.37 -15.77
C SER A 164 1.56 -11.68 -16.34
N PRO A 165 1.34 -12.84 -16.96
CA PRO A 165 0.05 -13.25 -17.51
C PRO A 165 -1.11 -13.19 -16.51
N VAL A 166 -0.85 -13.42 -15.21
CA VAL A 166 -1.86 -13.40 -14.15
C VAL A 166 -2.49 -12.01 -13.99
N MET A 167 -1.78 -10.94 -14.36
CA MET A 167 -2.27 -9.56 -14.26
C MET A 167 -3.44 -9.27 -15.22
N ARG A 168 -3.66 -10.10 -16.23
CA ARG A 168 -4.87 -10.03 -17.10
C ARG A 168 -6.17 -10.30 -16.35
N LEU A 169 -6.07 -10.86 -15.15
CA LEU A 169 -7.23 -11.12 -14.29
C LEU A 169 -7.60 -9.88 -13.44
N ALA A 170 -6.69 -8.94 -13.26
CA ALA A 170 -6.97 -7.70 -12.54
C ALA A 170 -7.93 -6.82 -13.35
N ASP A 171 -8.86 -6.17 -12.65
CA ASP A 171 -9.74 -5.17 -13.29
C ASP A 171 -8.97 -3.87 -13.50
N GLU A 172 -8.07 -3.53 -12.56
CA GLU A 172 -7.16 -2.39 -12.66
C GLU A 172 -5.79 -2.72 -12.02
N ILE A 173 -4.74 -2.06 -12.52
CA ILE A 173 -3.37 -2.25 -12.03
C ILE A 173 -2.73 -0.89 -11.79
N ILE A 174 -2.17 -0.69 -10.61
CA ILE A 174 -1.27 0.43 -10.34
C ILE A 174 0.17 -0.08 -10.44
N VAL A 175 0.91 0.46 -11.40
CA VAL A 175 2.31 0.09 -11.60
C VAL A 175 3.20 1.06 -10.85
N ILE A 176 4.05 0.52 -9.98
CA ILE A 176 5.10 1.26 -9.27
C ILE A 176 6.48 0.94 -9.88
N PRO A 177 7.47 1.82 -9.72
CA PRO A 177 8.82 1.55 -10.19
C PRO A 177 9.41 0.29 -9.57
N LYS A 178 10.16 -0.48 -10.36
CA LYS A 178 10.92 -1.62 -9.85
C LYS A 178 12.04 -1.16 -8.94
N LEU A 179 12.22 -1.84 -7.80
CA LEU A 179 13.35 -1.64 -6.89
C LEU A 179 14.34 -2.80 -6.98
N ASN A 180 15.64 -2.48 -6.87
CA ASN A 180 16.68 -3.52 -6.81
C ASN A 180 16.67 -4.26 -5.47
N ASN A 181 16.30 -3.56 -4.39
CA ASN A 181 16.21 -4.13 -3.06
C ASN A 181 14.72 -4.24 -2.66
N PRO A 182 14.14 -5.45 -2.67
CA PRO A 182 12.72 -5.63 -2.36
C PRO A 182 12.34 -5.15 -0.96
N VAL A 183 13.27 -5.13 0.00
CA VAL A 183 13.02 -4.64 1.36
C VAL A 183 12.54 -3.18 1.38
N MET A 184 12.83 -2.39 0.34
CA MET A 184 12.43 -0.98 0.27
C MET A 184 11.05 -0.74 -0.36
N TYR A 185 10.41 -1.76 -0.93
CA TYR A 185 9.06 -1.62 -1.51
C TYR A 185 8.03 -0.97 -0.57
N PRO A 186 7.98 -1.27 0.74
CA PRO A 186 7.05 -0.63 1.67
C PRO A 186 7.04 0.90 1.62
N LEU A 187 8.18 1.53 1.34
CA LEU A 187 8.30 2.98 1.28
C LEU A 187 7.56 3.60 0.09
N ILE A 188 7.43 2.86 -1.01
CA ILE A 188 6.78 3.35 -2.23
C ILE A 188 5.38 2.77 -2.44
N GLU A 189 5.08 1.58 -1.94
CA GLU A 189 3.76 0.92 -2.03
C GLU A 189 2.68 1.66 -1.25
N VAL A 190 3.05 2.32 -0.17
CA VAL A 190 2.10 3.08 0.66
C VAL A 190 1.51 4.27 -0.09
N LEU A 191 2.24 4.86 -1.04
CA LEU A 191 1.80 6.07 -1.75
C LEU A 191 0.55 5.86 -2.60
N PRO A 192 0.47 4.85 -3.49
CA PRO A 192 -0.74 4.60 -4.26
C PRO A 192 -1.94 4.27 -3.36
N LEU A 193 -1.75 3.62 -2.21
CA LEU A 193 -2.82 3.36 -1.26
C LEU A 193 -3.35 4.64 -0.60
N GLN A 194 -2.44 5.54 -0.22
CA GLN A 194 -2.80 6.85 0.33
C GLN A 194 -3.53 7.71 -0.71
N LEU A 195 -3.06 7.72 -1.96
CA LEU A 195 -3.71 8.43 -3.05
C LEU A 195 -5.07 7.82 -3.39
N PHE A 196 -5.20 6.50 -3.41
CA PHE A 196 -6.47 5.83 -3.67
C PHE A 196 -7.51 6.19 -2.61
N ALA A 197 -7.14 6.14 -1.33
CA ALA A 197 -8.02 6.56 -0.23
C ALA A 197 -8.40 8.04 -0.32
N TYR A 198 -7.45 8.91 -0.69
CA TYR A 198 -7.68 10.34 -0.88
C TYR A 198 -8.69 10.60 -1.99
N TYR A 199 -8.48 10.04 -3.18
CA TYR A 199 -9.37 10.27 -4.33
C TYR A 199 -10.75 9.66 -4.12
N PHE A 200 -10.81 8.47 -3.52
CA PHE A 200 -12.08 7.85 -3.19
C PHE A 200 -12.89 8.71 -2.20
N ALA A 201 -12.25 9.22 -1.16
CA ALA A 201 -12.90 10.12 -0.18
C ALA A 201 -13.35 11.44 -0.83
N LYS A 202 -12.54 11.99 -1.74
CA LYS A 202 -12.88 13.21 -2.51
C LYS A 202 -14.15 13.01 -3.35
N GLN A 203 -14.32 11.86 -3.99
CA GLN A 203 -15.53 11.50 -4.75
C GLN A 203 -16.77 11.40 -3.86
N LEU A 204 -16.61 10.91 -2.63
CA LEU A 204 -17.68 10.85 -1.64
C LEU A 204 -18.03 12.22 -1.04
N GLY A 205 -17.26 13.29 -1.36
CA GLY A 205 -17.45 14.63 -0.79
C GLY A 205 -16.98 14.74 0.67
N ASN A 206 -16.19 13.81 1.16
CA ASN A 206 -15.69 13.83 2.53
C ASN A 206 -14.58 14.87 2.73
N ASN A 207 -14.46 15.38 3.96
CA ASN A 207 -13.36 16.26 4.32
C ASN A 207 -12.09 15.42 4.54
N ILE A 208 -11.14 15.51 3.60
CA ILE A 208 -9.89 14.75 3.60
C ILE A 208 -8.89 15.18 4.67
N ASP A 209 -8.94 16.45 5.11
CA ASP A 209 -8.03 16.99 6.13
C ASP A 209 -8.57 16.80 7.55
N LYS A 210 -9.89 16.86 7.70
CA LYS A 210 -10.58 16.77 9.00
C LYS A 210 -11.71 15.74 8.94
N PRO A 211 -11.37 14.42 8.85
CA PRO A 211 -12.37 13.38 8.86
C PRO A 211 -13.16 13.38 10.17
N ARG A 212 -14.45 13.03 10.07
CA ARG A 212 -15.33 13.01 11.25
C ARG A 212 -14.78 12.06 12.32
N ASN A 213 -15.05 12.37 13.59
CA ASN A 213 -14.71 11.54 14.76
C ASN A 213 -13.21 11.32 15.00
N LEU A 214 -12.34 11.96 14.25
CA LEU A 214 -10.89 11.85 14.41
C LEU A 214 -10.27 13.22 14.73
N ALA A 215 -9.19 13.19 15.47
CA ALA A 215 -8.38 14.37 15.78
C ALA A 215 -6.89 14.02 15.62
N LYS A 216 -6.07 15.01 15.26
CA LYS A 216 -4.62 14.80 15.07
C LYS A 216 -3.91 14.41 16.36
N SER A 217 -4.40 14.90 17.49
CA SER A 217 -3.94 14.52 18.82
C SER A 217 -5.14 14.36 19.73
N VAL A 218 -5.19 13.25 20.44
CA VAL A 218 -6.20 13.01 21.48
C VAL A 218 -5.55 13.41 22.80
N THR A 219 -5.97 14.57 23.34
CA THR A 219 -5.66 14.95 24.72
C THR A 219 -6.86 14.54 25.57
N VAL A 220 -6.80 13.34 26.16
CA VAL A 220 -7.79 12.94 27.18
C VAL A 220 -7.26 13.48 28.50
N GLN A 221 -8.04 14.37 29.12
CA GLN A 221 -7.88 14.69 30.54
C GLN A 221 -8.57 13.63 31.40
#